data_8f7ef7654c514ea6c04abb6a7ae9ab72
#
_entry.id   8f7ef7654c514ea6c04abb6a7ae9ab72
#
_cell.length_a   1.000
_cell.length_b   1.000
_cell.length_c   1.000
_cell.angle_alpha   90.00
_cell.angle_beta   90.00
_cell.angle_gamma   90.00
#
_symmetry.space_group_name_H-M   'P 1'
#
loop_
_entity.id
_entity.type
_entity.pdbx_description
1 polymer ?
#
loop_
_entity_poly.entity_id
_entity_poly.type
_entity_poly.pdbx_seq_one_letter_code
_entity_poly.pdbx_strand_id
1 'polypeptide(L)'
;MKMNEKRTGLFENGLIWFGAGVSIAEILTGTYLAPLGMGKGLAAILIGHIIGCLMLFLAGVIGGRVRKSAMETVKMSFGQKGSILFAVLNVLQLVGWTAIMIYDGALAADGVMHTGRWIWCLVIGVLIILWIVIGITNLGKINTVAMAALFLLSLILSKVIFAGGGAGAPSDDSMTFGAAVELAVAMPLSWLPLISDYTREAKEPVKATAISAVVYGIVSCWMYVIGMGAAIITGEYDIAQIMLKAGLGIAGLLIIVFSTVTTTFLDAYSAGISSETVVSKWNGKHVAIVVTVIGTIAAIVYPMDNITDFLYLIGSVFAPMIAIQIADFFLLKRDKSSLAVHIPNLVIWVIGFVVYRILMNIDMPLGNTLPDMVITIVICLIVGKFVS
;
A
#
# COMPACT_ATOMS: atom_id res chain seq x y z
N MET A 1 -14.25 -30.27 -12.33
CA MET A 1 -14.83 -29.32 -13.28
C MET A 1 -13.91 -28.10 -13.26
N LYS A 2 -13.03 -27.93 -14.27
CA LYS A 2 -12.16 -26.74 -14.35
C LYS A 2 -13.06 -25.55 -14.58
N MET A 3 -13.28 -24.74 -13.55
CA MET A 3 -13.86 -23.41 -13.71
C MET A 3 -12.95 -22.64 -14.68
N ASN A 4 -13.54 -22.08 -15.72
CA ASN A 4 -12.87 -21.21 -16.67
C ASN A 4 -12.58 -19.89 -15.92
N GLU A 5 -11.50 -19.88 -15.14
CA GLU A 5 -11.08 -18.70 -14.37
C GLU A 5 -10.76 -17.59 -15.35
N LYS A 6 -11.62 -16.59 -15.39
CA LYS A 6 -11.50 -15.43 -16.25
C LYS A 6 -10.29 -14.61 -15.79
N ARG A 7 -9.14 -14.86 -16.40
CA ARG A 7 -7.89 -14.15 -16.09
C ARG A 7 -8.00 -12.68 -16.44
N THR A 8 -7.37 -11.85 -15.61
CA THR A 8 -7.36 -10.39 -15.78
C THR A 8 -6.47 -9.94 -16.93
N GLY A 9 -6.94 -8.97 -17.71
CA GLY A 9 -6.20 -8.31 -18.79
C GLY A 9 -5.30 -7.18 -18.26
N LEU A 10 -4.56 -6.56 -19.16
CA LEU A 10 -3.67 -5.44 -18.82
C LEU A 10 -4.46 -4.22 -18.33
N PHE A 11 -5.57 -3.90 -18.99
CA PHE A 11 -6.44 -2.78 -18.61
C PHE A 11 -7.04 -2.97 -17.21
N GLU A 12 -7.52 -4.18 -16.91
CA GLU A 12 -8.09 -4.51 -15.59
C GLU A 12 -7.05 -4.36 -14.48
N ASN A 13 -5.80 -4.82 -14.71
CA ASN A 13 -4.70 -4.61 -13.76
C ASN A 13 -4.36 -3.13 -13.60
N GLY A 14 -4.27 -2.36 -14.67
CA GLY A 14 -4.08 -0.92 -14.60
C GLY A 14 -5.18 -0.22 -13.80
N LEU A 15 -6.44 -0.63 -13.99
CA LEU A 15 -7.59 -0.04 -13.30
C LEU A 15 -7.59 -0.34 -11.80
N ILE A 16 -7.22 -1.58 -11.39
CA ILE A 16 -7.07 -1.95 -9.97
C ILE A 16 -6.02 -1.06 -9.30
N TRP A 17 -4.85 -0.92 -9.92
CA TRP A 17 -3.73 -0.16 -9.36
C TRP A 17 -3.89 1.35 -9.48
N PHE A 18 -4.70 1.83 -10.43
CA PHE A 18 -5.20 3.20 -10.43
C PHE A 18 -6.05 3.46 -9.18
N GLY A 19 -7.00 2.56 -8.88
CA GLY A 19 -7.85 2.67 -7.69
C GLY A 19 -7.06 2.59 -6.39
N ALA A 20 -6.01 1.76 -6.32
CA ALA A 20 -5.11 1.69 -5.18
C ALA A 20 -4.36 3.01 -4.94
N GLY A 21 -3.91 3.66 -6.02
CA GLY A 21 -3.16 4.92 -5.94
C GLY A 21 -4.05 6.14 -5.67
N VAL A 22 -5.32 6.15 -6.08
CA VAL A 22 -6.27 7.23 -5.72
C VAL A 22 -6.81 6.98 -4.32
N SER A 23 -6.07 7.38 -3.31
CA SER A 23 -6.35 7.07 -1.91
C SER A 23 -6.19 8.30 -1.02
N ILE A 24 -7.02 8.36 0.03
CA ILE A 24 -6.92 9.39 1.06
C ILE A 24 -5.57 9.31 1.80
N ALA A 25 -5.05 8.10 2.03
CA ALA A 25 -3.76 7.89 2.68
C ALA A 25 -2.60 8.47 1.86
N GLU A 26 -2.67 8.39 0.52
CA GLU A 26 -1.68 8.98 -0.37
C GLU A 26 -1.67 10.52 -0.27
N ILE A 27 -2.87 11.13 -0.28
CA ILE A 27 -3.01 12.58 -0.12
C ILE A 27 -2.52 13.01 1.27
N LEU A 28 -2.94 12.31 2.33
CA LEU A 28 -2.53 12.60 3.70
C LEU A 28 -1.01 12.51 3.86
N THR A 29 -0.40 11.41 3.38
CA THR A 29 1.06 11.27 3.46
C THR A 29 1.77 12.36 2.66
N GLY A 30 1.20 12.77 1.52
CA GLY A 30 1.69 13.89 0.75
C GLY A 30 1.74 15.21 1.53
N THR A 31 0.76 15.48 2.42
CA THR A 31 0.76 16.70 3.24
C THR A 31 1.99 16.80 4.15
N TYR A 32 2.49 15.67 4.65
CA TYR A 32 3.66 15.64 5.54
C TYR A 32 4.96 16.11 4.86
N LEU A 33 5.01 16.10 3.52
CA LEU A 33 6.17 16.57 2.76
C LEU A 33 6.19 18.09 2.56
N ALA A 34 5.13 18.80 2.95
CA ALA A 34 5.00 20.26 2.81
C ALA A 34 6.18 21.06 3.42
N PRO A 35 6.76 20.66 4.58
CA PRO A 35 7.91 21.36 5.16
C PRO A 35 9.13 21.48 4.24
N LEU A 36 9.31 20.54 3.30
CA LEU A 36 10.40 20.59 2.32
C LEU A 36 10.22 21.65 1.23
N GLY A 37 9.01 22.19 1.11
CA GLY A 37 8.62 23.02 -0.02
C GLY A 37 8.47 22.23 -1.34
N MET A 38 7.85 22.86 -2.34
CA MET A 38 7.45 22.18 -3.59
C MET A 38 8.61 21.49 -4.33
N GLY A 39 9.77 22.15 -4.43
CA GLY A 39 10.90 21.64 -5.24
C GLY A 39 11.54 20.37 -4.65
N LYS A 40 11.95 20.42 -3.39
CA LYS A 40 12.56 19.27 -2.70
C LYS A 40 11.53 18.18 -2.46
N GLY A 41 10.29 18.53 -2.08
CA GLY A 41 9.21 17.59 -1.88
C GLY A 41 8.89 16.81 -3.15
N LEU A 42 8.78 17.46 -4.31
CA LEU A 42 8.58 16.78 -5.59
C LEU A 42 9.73 15.82 -5.93
N ALA A 43 10.97 16.23 -5.68
CA ALA A 43 12.12 15.35 -5.89
C ALA A 43 12.07 14.11 -4.97
N ALA A 44 11.72 14.28 -3.69
CA ALA A 44 11.57 13.18 -2.74
C ALA A 44 10.44 12.22 -3.15
N ILE A 45 9.29 12.75 -3.58
CA ILE A 45 8.17 11.96 -4.10
C ILE A 45 8.63 11.10 -5.28
N LEU A 46 9.24 11.71 -6.29
CA LEU A 46 9.67 10.99 -7.50
C LEU A 46 10.71 9.91 -7.20
N ILE A 47 11.73 10.23 -6.41
CA ILE A 47 12.79 9.28 -6.04
C ILE A 47 12.20 8.12 -5.24
N GLY A 48 11.39 8.41 -4.22
CA GLY A 48 10.78 7.39 -3.39
C GLY A 48 9.85 6.45 -4.17
N HIS A 49 9.01 7.00 -5.05
CA HIS A 49 8.12 6.18 -5.87
C HIS A 49 8.88 5.36 -6.93
N ILE A 50 9.96 5.87 -7.52
CA ILE A 50 10.80 5.08 -8.43
C ILE A 50 11.38 3.87 -7.67
N ILE A 51 11.93 4.08 -6.49
CA ILE A 51 12.48 3.01 -5.65
C ILE A 51 11.37 2.01 -5.27
N GLY A 52 10.28 2.48 -4.68
CA GLY A 52 9.20 1.63 -4.20
C GLY A 52 8.48 0.87 -5.32
N CYS A 53 8.22 1.51 -6.46
CA CYS A 53 7.56 0.87 -7.59
C CYS A 53 8.47 -0.13 -8.33
N LEU A 54 9.79 0.06 -8.32
CA LEU A 54 10.71 -0.95 -8.80
C LEU A 54 10.64 -2.22 -7.93
N MET A 55 10.61 -2.07 -6.62
CA MET A 55 10.42 -3.19 -5.69
C MET A 55 9.05 -3.85 -5.88
N LEU A 56 7.99 -3.05 -6.04
CA LEU A 56 6.64 -3.53 -6.33
C LEU A 56 6.60 -4.37 -7.60
N PHE A 57 7.26 -3.91 -8.66
CA PHE A 57 7.41 -4.67 -9.90
C PHE A 57 8.12 -6.01 -9.67
N LEU A 58 9.26 -6.02 -8.96
CA LEU A 58 9.99 -7.25 -8.70
C LEU A 58 9.18 -8.26 -7.88
N ALA A 59 8.51 -7.81 -6.81
CA ALA A 59 7.63 -8.65 -6.00
C ALA A 59 6.47 -9.23 -6.81
N GLY A 60 5.79 -8.41 -7.61
CA GLY A 60 4.68 -8.87 -8.44
C GLY A 60 5.08 -9.81 -9.57
N VAL A 61 6.31 -9.65 -10.13
CA VAL A 61 6.85 -10.58 -11.13
C VAL A 61 7.08 -11.97 -10.53
N ILE A 62 7.51 -12.07 -9.27
CA ILE A 62 7.67 -13.36 -8.60
C ILE A 62 6.34 -14.12 -8.62
N GLY A 63 5.28 -13.56 -8.02
CA GLY A 63 3.98 -14.22 -7.96
C GLY A 63 3.36 -14.46 -9.33
N GLY A 64 3.48 -13.50 -10.23
CA GLY A 64 2.98 -13.62 -11.59
C GLY A 64 3.61 -14.75 -12.38
N ARG A 65 4.94 -14.96 -12.27
CA ARG A 65 5.65 -16.05 -12.96
C ARG A 65 5.32 -17.43 -12.39
N VAL A 66 5.26 -17.54 -11.06
CA VAL A 66 4.97 -18.83 -10.40
C VAL A 66 3.49 -19.11 -10.23
N ARG A 67 2.62 -18.16 -10.54
CA ARG A 67 1.15 -18.27 -10.37
C ARG A 67 0.72 -18.57 -8.94
N LYS A 68 1.40 -17.94 -7.97
CA LYS A 68 1.14 -18.10 -6.53
C LYS A 68 0.78 -16.75 -5.90
N SER A 69 0.00 -16.80 -4.82
CA SER A 69 -0.29 -15.61 -4.01
C SER A 69 0.98 -15.07 -3.34
N ALA A 70 0.92 -13.86 -2.83
CA ALA A 70 2.07 -13.23 -2.20
C ALA A 70 2.63 -14.10 -1.07
N MET A 71 1.79 -14.54 -0.14
CA MET A 71 2.26 -15.37 0.98
C MET A 71 2.63 -16.81 0.58
N GLU A 72 2.10 -17.33 -0.53
CA GLU A 72 2.59 -18.59 -1.10
C GLU A 72 3.99 -18.46 -1.72
N THR A 73 4.34 -17.30 -2.29
CA THR A 73 5.70 -17.08 -2.79
C THR A 73 6.72 -16.99 -1.66
N VAL A 74 6.32 -16.54 -0.46
CA VAL A 74 7.18 -16.51 0.72
C VAL A 74 7.69 -17.90 1.09
N LYS A 75 6.89 -18.97 0.82
CA LYS A 75 7.32 -20.36 1.03
C LYS A 75 8.60 -20.71 0.25
N MET A 76 8.80 -20.08 -0.90
CA MET A 76 9.98 -20.33 -1.74
C MET A 76 11.29 -19.86 -1.10
N SER A 77 11.22 -18.94 -0.15
CA SER A 77 12.39 -18.42 0.58
C SER A 77 12.47 -18.89 2.03
N PHE A 78 11.33 -19.10 2.70
CA PHE A 78 11.30 -19.36 4.15
C PHE A 78 10.80 -20.77 4.52
N GLY A 79 10.34 -21.54 3.53
CA GLY A 79 9.73 -22.86 3.74
C GLY A 79 8.26 -22.79 4.15
N GLN A 80 7.62 -23.97 4.22
CA GLN A 80 6.17 -24.11 4.43
C GLN A 80 5.69 -23.48 5.75
N LYS A 81 6.38 -23.75 6.86
CA LYS A 81 6.03 -23.21 8.18
C LYS A 81 6.64 -21.82 8.43
N GLY A 82 7.84 -21.55 7.88
CA GLY A 82 8.47 -20.23 7.99
C GLY A 82 7.63 -19.12 7.37
N SER A 83 6.92 -19.41 6.27
CA SER A 83 6.01 -18.46 5.62
C SER A 83 4.79 -18.09 6.46
N ILE A 84 4.38 -18.92 7.41
CA ILE A 84 3.21 -18.65 8.27
C ILE A 84 3.44 -17.40 9.11
N LEU A 85 4.68 -17.18 9.60
CA LEU A 85 5.04 -15.96 10.32
C LEU A 85 4.67 -14.71 9.50
N PHE A 86 5.12 -14.66 8.24
CA PHE A 86 4.87 -13.52 7.36
C PHE A 86 3.41 -13.41 6.93
N ALA A 87 2.72 -14.53 6.75
CA ALA A 87 1.30 -14.52 6.45
C ALA A 87 0.48 -13.93 7.61
N VAL A 88 0.81 -14.26 8.86
CA VAL A 88 0.19 -13.66 10.05
C VAL A 88 0.51 -12.18 10.14
N LEU A 89 1.78 -11.78 9.96
CA LEU A 89 2.19 -10.37 9.99
C LEU A 89 1.50 -9.58 8.87
N ASN A 90 1.30 -10.19 7.69
CA ASN A 90 0.59 -9.56 6.59
C ASN A 90 -0.91 -9.38 6.90
N VAL A 91 -1.57 -10.38 7.47
CA VAL A 91 -2.98 -10.23 7.92
C VAL A 91 -3.09 -9.10 8.96
N LEU A 92 -2.16 -9.03 9.93
CA LEU A 92 -2.16 -7.99 10.95
C LEU A 92 -1.97 -6.58 10.35
N GLN A 93 -1.03 -6.41 9.40
CA GLN A 93 -0.88 -5.11 8.74
C GLN A 93 -2.14 -4.74 7.95
N LEU A 94 -2.80 -5.70 7.28
CA LEU A 94 -4.00 -5.42 6.48
C LEU A 94 -5.22 -5.11 7.35
N VAL A 95 -5.30 -5.68 8.57
CA VAL A 95 -6.26 -5.22 9.60
C VAL A 95 -5.95 -3.78 10.01
N GLY A 96 -4.67 -3.45 10.23
CA GLY A 96 -4.22 -2.09 10.53
C GLY A 96 -4.58 -1.11 9.43
N TRP A 97 -4.25 -1.42 8.16
CA TRP A 97 -4.64 -0.60 7.01
C TRP A 97 -6.15 -0.43 6.90
N THR A 98 -6.92 -1.51 7.06
CA THR A 98 -8.40 -1.44 7.04
C THR A 98 -8.91 -0.48 8.11
N ALA A 99 -8.35 -0.52 9.32
CA ALA A 99 -8.74 0.38 10.41
C ALA A 99 -8.35 1.85 10.13
N ILE A 100 -7.10 2.10 9.70
CA ILE A 100 -6.60 3.44 9.37
C ILE A 100 -7.43 4.06 8.25
N MET A 101 -7.63 3.34 7.15
CA MET A 101 -8.38 3.84 6.01
C MET A 101 -9.84 4.17 6.34
N ILE A 102 -10.51 3.30 7.13
CA ILE A 102 -11.88 3.58 7.60
C ILE A 102 -11.88 4.79 8.52
N TYR A 103 -10.91 4.92 9.42
CA TYR A 103 -10.80 6.04 10.36
C TYR A 103 -10.60 7.37 9.63
N ASP A 104 -9.60 7.45 8.72
CA ASP A 104 -9.27 8.66 7.98
C ASP A 104 -10.42 9.06 7.03
N GLY A 105 -11.02 8.07 6.34
CA GLY A 105 -12.18 8.31 5.49
C GLY A 105 -13.38 8.81 6.27
N ALA A 106 -13.63 8.26 7.47
CA ALA A 106 -14.72 8.67 8.33
C ALA A 106 -14.47 10.04 8.96
N LEU A 107 -13.23 10.34 9.37
CA LEU A 107 -12.84 11.65 9.90
C LEU A 107 -13.05 12.75 8.86
N ALA A 108 -12.56 12.51 7.65
CA ALA A 108 -12.72 13.46 6.55
C ALA A 108 -14.19 13.62 6.12
N ALA A 109 -14.97 12.54 6.10
CA ALA A 109 -16.40 12.61 5.79
C ALA A 109 -17.19 13.36 6.87
N ASP A 110 -16.86 13.14 8.13
CA ASP A 110 -17.50 13.85 9.25
C ASP A 110 -17.14 15.33 9.28
N GLY A 111 -15.92 15.69 8.90
CA GLY A 111 -15.50 17.09 8.75
C GLY A 111 -16.34 17.87 7.72
N VAL A 112 -16.94 17.18 6.74
CA VAL A 112 -17.86 17.78 5.75
C VAL A 112 -19.31 17.79 6.24
N MET A 113 -19.77 16.69 6.86
CA MET A 113 -21.20 16.47 7.16
C MET A 113 -21.60 16.72 8.62
N HIS A 114 -20.64 16.71 9.56
CA HIS A 114 -20.85 16.93 11.00
C HIS A 114 -21.92 16.03 11.64
N THR A 115 -21.95 14.74 11.24
CA THR A 115 -22.95 13.77 11.71
C THR A 115 -22.44 12.84 12.80
N GLY A 116 -21.14 12.82 13.02
CA GLY A 116 -20.42 11.96 13.95
C GLY A 116 -19.57 10.90 13.23
N ARG A 117 -18.25 10.93 13.47
CA ARG A 117 -17.26 10.04 12.85
C ARG A 117 -17.66 8.55 12.88
N TRP A 118 -18.19 8.07 14.00
CA TRP A 118 -18.58 6.67 14.17
C TRP A 118 -19.62 6.21 13.15
N ILE A 119 -20.54 7.09 12.71
CA ILE A 119 -21.54 6.80 11.68
C ILE A 119 -20.83 6.54 10.36
N TRP A 120 -19.85 7.36 10.01
CA TRP A 120 -19.07 7.19 8.78
C TRP A 120 -18.19 5.96 8.80
N CYS A 121 -17.62 5.59 9.96
CA CYS A 121 -16.93 4.29 10.10
C CYS A 121 -17.86 3.12 9.76
N LEU A 122 -19.12 3.14 10.25
CA LEU A 122 -20.10 2.11 9.92
C LEU A 122 -20.50 2.14 8.44
N VAL A 123 -20.76 3.32 7.88
CA VAL A 123 -21.12 3.46 6.45
C VAL A 123 -20.02 2.91 5.56
N ILE A 124 -18.77 3.33 5.77
CA ILE A 124 -17.62 2.87 4.98
C ILE A 124 -17.41 1.36 5.17
N GLY A 125 -17.45 0.86 6.41
CA GLY A 125 -17.30 -0.57 6.71
C GLY A 125 -18.37 -1.42 6.02
N VAL A 126 -19.63 -1.00 6.06
CA VAL A 126 -20.71 -1.70 5.35
C VAL A 126 -20.50 -1.67 3.83
N LEU A 127 -20.09 -0.55 3.26
CA LEU A 127 -19.81 -0.45 1.83
C LEU A 127 -18.65 -1.37 1.42
N ILE A 128 -17.59 -1.48 2.22
CA ILE A 128 -16.49 -2.43 1.97
C ILE A 128 -17.00 -3.87 2.00
N ILE A 129 -17.81 -4.23 2.99
CA ILE A 129 -18.42 -5.57 3.08
C ILE A 129 -19.29 -5.85 1.85
N LEU A 130 -20.11 -4.90 1.42
CA LEU A 130 -20.91 -5.05 0.20
C LEU A 130 -20.02 -5.28 -1.03
N TRP A 131 -18.90 -4.55 -1.14
CA TRP A 131 -17.92 -4.72 -2.20
C TRP A 131 -17.31 -6.12 -2.20
N ILE A 132 -16.93 -6.64 -1.01
CA ILE A 132 -16.43 -8.01 -0.82
C ILE A 132 -17.49 -9.05 -1.22
N VAL A 133 -18.75 -8.84 -0.84
CA VAL A 133 -19.85 -9.77 -1.15
C VAL A 133 -20.12 -9.87 -2.65
N ILE A 134 -20.15 -8.73 -3.34
CA ILE A 134 -20.35 -8.66 -4.80
C ILE A 134 -19.15 -9.31 -5.51
N GLY A 135 -17.94 -9.08 -5.02
CA GLY A 135 -16.70 -9.68 -5.52
C GLY A 135 -16.13 -9.00 -6.76
N ILE A 136 -14.81 -9.09 -6.89
CA ILE A 136 -13.99 -8.39 -7.90
C ILE A 136 -14.44 -8.66 -9.34
N THR A 137 -14.88 -9.86 -9.64
CA THR A 137 -15.28 -10.27 -11.00
C THR A 137 -16.61 -9.68 -11.46
N ASN A 138 -17.50 -9.33 -10.53
CA ASN A 138 -18.83 -8.80 -10.83
C ASN A 138 -18.84 -7.25 -10.83
N LEU A 139 -17.82 -6.63 -10.26
CA LEU A 139 -17.69 -5.17 -10.15
C LEU A 139 -17.16 -4.48 -11.42
N GLY A 140 -16.79 -5.22 -12.48
CA GLY A 140 -16.02 -4.70 -13.62
C GLY A 140 -16.54 -3.38 -14.20
N LYS A 141 -17.84 -3.27 -14.49
CA LYS A 141 -18.42 -2.01 -15.01
C LYS A 141 -18.56 -0.94 -13.93
N ILE A 142 -19.01 -1.33 -12.74
CA ILE A 142 -19.18 -0.40 -11.60
C ILE A 142 -17.82 0.15 -11.20
N ASN A 143 -16.81 -0.70 -11.11
CA ASN A 143 -15.45 -0.28 -10.81
C ASN A 143 -14.89 0.69 -11.86
N THR A 144 -15.11 0.43 -13.15
CA THR A 144 -14.67 1.32 -14.23
C THR A 144 -15.33 2.72 -14.11
N VAL A 145 -16.62 2.77 -13.82
CA VAL A 145 -17.35 4.04 -13.64
C VAL A 145 -16.84 4.77 -12.37
N ALA A 146 -16.65 4.04 -11.27
CA ALA A 146 -16.12 4.61 -10.04
C ALA A 146 -14.69 5.18 -10.24
N MET A 147 -13.81 4.45 -10.93
CA MET A 147 -12.46 4.91 -11.24
C MET A 147 -12.45 6.12 -12.18
N ALA A 148 -13.33 6.16 -13.19
CA ALA A 148 -13.48 7.33 -14.06
C ALA A 148 -13.96 8.56 -13.26
N ALA A 149 -14.93 8.39 -12.37
CA ALA A 149 -15.40 9.45 -11.49
C ALA A 149 -14.28 9.96 -10.56
N LEU A 150 -13.53 9.05 -9.92
CA LEU A 150 -12.38 9.41 -9.08
C LEU A 150 -11.29 10.14 -9.87
N PHE A 151 -11.02 9.72 -11.11
CA PHE A 151 -10.08 10.43 -11.98
C PHE A 151 -10.52 11.87 -12.24
N LEU A 152 -11.77 12.08 -12.65
CA LEU A 152 -12.31 13.43 -12.91
C LEU A 152 -12.30 14.29 -11.66
N LEU A 153 -12.68 13.71 -10.51
CA LEU A 153 -12.70 14.42 -9.24
C LEU A 153 -11.28 14.80 -8.76
N SER A 154 -10.28 13.95 -8.96
CA SER A 154 -8.90 14.26 -8.63
C SER A 154 -8.30 15.35 -9.54
N LEU A 155 -8.72 15.43 -10.82
CA LEU A 155 -8.41 16.55 -11.72
C LEU A 155 -9.02 17.87 -11.21
N ILE A 156 -10.28 17.84 -10.78
CA ILE A 156 -10.95 19.01 -10.19
C ILE A 156 -10.20 19.47 -8.93
N LEU A 157 -9.86 18.54 -8.04
CA LEU A 157 -9.10 18.82 -6.83
C LEU A 157 -7.73 19.45 -7.15
N SER A 158 -6.99 18.89 -8.10
CA SER A 158 -5.72 19.44 -8.58
C SER A 158 -5.89 20.87 -9.10
N LYS A 159 -6.92 21.11 -9.94
CA LYS A 159 -7.20 22.44 -10.46
C LYS A 159 -7.49 23.45 -9.35
N VAL A 160 -8.33 23.08 -8.39
CA VAL A 160 -8.69 23.98 -7.28
C VAL A 160 -7.46 24.33 -6.44
N ILE A 161 -6.62 23.35 -6.11
CA ILE A 161 -5.40 23.57 -5.33
C ILE A 161 -4.42 24.46 -6.10
N PHE A 162 -4.06 24.08 -7.33
CA PHE A 162 -2.98 24.77 -8.06
C PHE A 162 -3.41 26.04 -8.80
N ALA A 163 -4.70 26.27 -9.06
CA ALA A 163 -5.18 27.52 -9.67
C ALA A 163 -5.44 28.63 -8.65
N GLY A 164 -5.46 28.32 -7.36
CA GLY A 164 -5.78 29.27 -6.28
C GLY A 164 -4.69 30.30 -5.96
N GLY A 165 -3.48 30.18 -6.50
CA GLY A 165 -2.44 31.21 -6.49
C GLY A 165 -2.00 31.71 -5.10
N GLY A 166 -2.09 30.90 -4.04
CA GLY A 166 -1.62 31.26 -2.71
C GLY A 166 -0.09 31.38 -2.63
N ALA A 167 0.42 32.34 -1.87
CA ALA A 167 1.83 32.34 -1.49
C ALA A 167 2.05 31.12 -0.59
N GLY A 168 2.85 30.18 -1.07
CA GLY A 168 3.12 28.94 -0.33
C GLY A 168 3.76 29.24 1.03
N ALA A 169 3.46 28.38 2.01
CA ALA A 169 4.16 28.43 3.29
C ALA A 169 5.68 28.26 3.06
N PRO A 170 6.52 29.01 3.78
CA PRO A 170 7.96 28.83 3.69
C PRO A 170 8.32 27.39 4.11
N SER A 171 9.31 26.80 3.43
CA SER A 171 9.91 25.55 3.89
C SER A 171 10.52 25.72 5.27
N ASP A 172 10.39 24.70 6.11
CA ASP A 172 11.03 24.62 7.41
C ASP A 172 11.89 23.34 7.51
N ASP A 173 12.70 23.23 8.54
CA ASP A 173 13.60 22.10 8.72
C ASP A 173 12.97 20.96 9.58
N SER A 174 11.64 20.92 9.70
CA SER A 174 10.94 19.90 10.52
C SER A 174 10.99 18.49 9.91
N MET A 175 11.29 18.37 8.62
CA MET A 175 11.44 17.09 7.92
C MET A 175 12.73 17.06 7.10
N THR A 176 13.51 15.98 7.21
CA THR A 176 14.68 15.76 6.37
C THR A 176 14.28 15.23 4.99
N PHE A 177 15.15 15.46 3.99
CA PHE A 177 14.92 14.93 2.64
C PHE A 177 14.84 13.41 2.63
N GLY A 178 15.71 12.74 3.41
CA GLY A 178 15.71 11.28 3.52
C GLY A 178 14.44 10.72 4.12
N ALA A 179 13.88 11.35 5.15
CA ALA A 179 12.60 10.98 5.74
C ALA A 179 11.44 11.11 4.74
N ALA A 180 11.44 12.18 3.93
CA ALA A 180 10.45 12.36 2.88
C ALA A 180 10.56 11.32 1.76
N VAL A 181 11.79 10.96 1.34
CA VAL A 181 12.00 9.85 0.40
C VAL A 181 11.48 8.55 0.99
N GLU A 182 11.76 8.27 2.28
CA GLU A 182 11.28 7.05 2.94
C GLU A 182 9.75 6.98 2.97
N LEU A 183 9.05 8.06 3.33
CA LEU A 183 7.59 8.10 3.29
C LEU A 183 7.04 7.85 1.88
N ALA A 184 7.73 8.36 0.85
CA ALA A 184 7.36 8.12 -0.54
C ALA A 184 7.69 6.69 -1.03
N VAL A 185 8.69 6.02 -0.43
CA VAL A 185 8.97 4.58 -0.66
C VAL A 185 7.96 3.70 0.07
N ALA A 186 7.59 4.07 1.29
CA ALA A 186 6.81 3.24 2.20
C ALA A 186 5.40 2.92 1.68
N MET A 187 4.78 3.82 0.92
CA MET A 187 3.47 3.56 0.34
C MET A 187 3.49 2.43 -0.71
N PRO A 188 4.26 2.48 -1.79
CA PRO A 188 4.37 1.31 -2.67
C PRO A 188 4.93 0.07 -1.94
N LEU A 189 5.78 0.24 -0.92
CA LEU A 189 6.29 -0.85 -0.10
C LEU A 189 5.16 -1.62 0.61
N SER A 190 4.16 -0.93 1.12
CA SER A 190 3.03 -1.56 1.83
C SER A 190 2.25 -2.55 0.95
N TRP A 191 2.31 -2.37 -0.37
CA TRP A 191 1.67 -3.24 -1.36
C TRP A 191 2.54 -4.44 -1.78
N LEU A 192 3.83 -4.49 -1.44
CA LEU A 192 4.72 -5.58 -1.84
C LEU A 192 4.24 -6.96 -1.36
N PRO A 193 3.78 -7.12 -0.10
CA PRO A 193 3.33 -8.41 0.40
C PRO A 193 1.95 -8.83 -0.08
N LEU A 194 1.37 -8.13 -1.06
CA LEU A 194 0.06 -8.48 -1.63
C LEU A 194 -0.06 -8.32 -3.15
N ILE A 195 0.87 -7.65 -3.85
CA ILE A 195 0.76 -7.47 -5.30
C ILE A 195 0.63 -8.80 -6.06
N SER A 196 1.29 -9.85 -5.60
CA SER A 196 1.24 -11.18 -6.22
C SER A 196 -0.15 -11.82 -6.17
N ASP A 197 -1.03 -11.39 -5.26
CA ASP A 197 -2.41 -11.85 -5.17
C ASP A 197 -3.22 -11.48 -6.42
N TYR A 198 -2.83 -10.38 -7.08
CA TYR A 198 -3.44 -9.85 -8.30
C TYR A 198 -2.71 -10.31 -9.56
N THR A 199 -1.38 -10.24 -9.56
CA THR A 199 -0.58 -10.53 -10.76
C THR A 199 -0.55 -12.01 -11.13
N ARG A 200 -0.79 -12.93 -10.16
CA ARG A 200 -0.95 -14.37 -10.42
C ARG A 200 -2.13 -14.67 -11.36
N GLU A 201 -3.16 -13.85 -11.32
CA GLU A 201 -4.39 -14.01 -12.09
C GLU A 201 -4.31 -13.35 -13.47
N ALA A 202 -3.22 -12.64 -13.77
CA ALA A 202 -3.09 -11.94 -15.04
C ALA A 202 -2.83 -12.87 -16.22
N LYS A 203 -3.36 -12.55 -17.40
CA LYS A 203 -3.08 -13.28 -18.67
C LYS A 203 -1.60 -13.20 -19.00
N GLU A 204 -1.03 -12.00 -18.94
CA GLU A 204 0.37 -11.68 -19.23
C GLU A 204 1.04 -11.13 -17.95
N PRO A 205 1.50 -11.98 -17.01
CA PRO A 205 1.84 -11.54 -15.65
C PRO A 205 2.91 -10.45 -15.60
N VAL A 206 3.99 -10.58 -16.37
CA VAL A 206 5.10 -9.61 -16.33
C VAL A 206 4.65 -8.24 -16.86
N LYS A 207 3.90 -8.22 -17.98
CA LYS A 207 3.36 -6.97 -18.52
C LYS A 207 2.30 -6.37 -17.60
N ALA A 208 1.44 -7.20 -17.04
CA ALA A 208 0.42 -6.76 -16.08
C ALA A 208 1.08 -6.16 -14.83
N THR A 209 2.14 -6.79 -14.30
CA THR A 209 2.91 -6.26 -13.18
C THR A 209 3.56 -4.92 -13.53
N ALA A 210 4.15 -4.79 -14.73
CA ALA A 210 4.74 -3.53 -15.17
C ALA A 210 3.69 -2.41 -15.24
N ILE A 211 2.52 -2.68 -15.84
CA ILE A 211 1.42 -1.73 -15.90
C ILE A 211 0.92 -1.38 -14.49
N SER A 212 0.76 -2.37 -13.61
CA SER A 212 0.36 -2.16 -12.22
C SER A 212 1.30 -1.21 -11.50
N ALA A 213 2.61 -1.48 -11.54
CA ALA A 213 3.61 -0.66 -10.86
C ALA A 213 3.72 0.76 -11.45
N VAL A 214 3.65 0.90 -12.78
CA VAL A 214 3.73 2.21 -13.46
C VAL A 214 2.48 3.04 -13.18
N VAL A 215 1.29 2.45 -13.33
CA VAL A 215 0.02 3.16 -13.09
C VAL A 215 -0.08 3.58 -11.63
N TYR A 216 0.20 2.67 -10.69
CA TYR A 216 0.23 3.00 -9.27
C TYR A 216 1.22 4.13 -8.99
N GLY A 217 2.46 4.02 -9.47
CA GLY A 217 3.50 5.02 -9.22
C GLY A 217 3.12 6.41 -9.72
N ILE A 218 2.55 6.52 -10.94
CA ILE A 218 2.11 7.81 -11.49
C ILE A 218 0.96 8.39 -10.66
N VAL A 219 -0.02 7.57 -10.31
CA VAL A 219 -1.21 8.01 -9.59
C VAL A 219 -0.90 8.36 -8.15
N SER A 220 -0.11 7.54 -7.46
CA SER A 220 0.33 7.81 -6.09
C SER A 220 1.20 9.08 -6.02
N CYS A 221 2.19 9.26 -6.92
CA CYS A 221 2.91 10.52 -7.04
C CYS A 221 1.97 11.72 -7.19
N TRP A 222 0.95 11.58 -8.04
CA TRP A 222 -0.03 12.65 -8.25
C TRP A 222 -0.82 12.96 -6.99
N MET A 223 -1.28 11.95 -6.23
CA MET A 223 -1.98 12.15 -4.96
C MET A 223 -1.07 12.80 -3.89
N TYR A 224 0.19 12.38 -3.80
CA TYR A 224 1.18 13.01 -2.94
C TYR A 224 1.40 14.49 -3.28
N VAL A 225 1.50 14.81 -4.57
CA VAL A 225 1.67 16.20 -5.05
C VAL A 225 0.43 17.04 -4.71
N ILE A 226 -0.78 16.47 -4.83
CA ILE A 226 -2.02 17.12 -4.40
C ILE A 226 -1.98 17.41 -2.90
N GLY A 227 -1.65 16.42 -2.08
CA GLY A 227 -1.58 16.57 -0.62
C GLY A 227 -0.54 17.61 -0.20
N MET A 228 0.67 17.49 -0.70
CA MET A 228 1.76 18.45 -0.43
C MET A 228 1.39 19.86 -0.89
N GLY A 229 0.88 19.99 -2.12
CA GLY A 229 0.47 21.28 -2.67
C GLY A 229 -0.66 21.93 -1.87
N ALA A 230 -1.63 21.12 -1.44
CA ALA A 230 -2.72 21.57 -0.60
C ALA A 230 -2.21 22.12 0.75
N ALA A 231 -1.35 21.38 1.44
CA ALA A 231 -0.77 21.82 2.70
C ALA A 231 0.08 23.08 2.56
N ILE A 232 0.89 23.18 1.50
CA ILE A 232 1.70 24.39 1.22
C ILE A 232 0.81 25.62 0.96
N ILE A 233 -0.28 25.46 0.18
CA ILE A 233 -1.10 26.60 -0.27
C ILE A 233 -2.12 27.02 0.80
N THR A 234 -2.73 26.06 1.50
CA THR A 234 -3.80 26.32 2.48
C THR A 234 -3.29 26.47 3.91
N GLY A 235 -2.11 25.97 4.21
CA GLY A 235 -1.59 25.82 5.58
C GLY A 235 -2.34 24.75 6.40
N GLU A 236 -3.15 23.90 5.75
CA GLU A 236 -3.94 22.85 6.39
C GLU A 236 -3.35 21.49 6.10
N TYR A 237 -3.38 20.62 7.12
CA TYR A 237 -2.97 19.22 7.03
C TYR A 237 -4.16 18.28 7.15
N ASP A 238 -5.31 18.78 7.55
CA ASP A 238 -6.57 18.04 7.62
C ASP A 238 -7.26 18.00 6.26
N ILE A 239 -7.51 16.82 5.74
CA ILE A 239 -8.11 16.61 4.41
C ILE A 239 -9.53 17.17 4.33
N ALA A 240 -10.31 17.09 5.41
CA ALA A 240 -11.65 17.67 5.43
C ALA A 240 -11.60 19.19 5.26
N GLN A 241 -10.68 19.85 5.96
CA GLN A 241 -10.48 21.31 5.83
C GLN A 241 -9.97 21.69 4.45
N ILE A 242 -9.06 20.89 3.87
CA ILE A 242 -8.59 21.08 2.50
C ILE A 242 -9.76 20.98 1.52
N MET A 243 -10.61 19.96 1.64
CA MET A 243 -11.78 19.78 0.76
C MET A 243 -12.81 20.89 0.90
N LEU A 244 -13.06 21.37 2.13
CA LEU A 244 -13.96 22.49 2.40
C LEU A 244 -13.43 23.80 1.83
N LYS A 245 -12.15 24.11 2.07
CA LYS A 245 -11.50 25.30 1.50
C LYS A 245 -11.42 25.26 -0.03
N ALA A 246 -11.30 24.06 -0.58
CA ALA A 246 -11.36 23.84 -2.02
C ALA A 246 -12.78 23.99 -2.60
N GLY A 247 -13.82 24.21 -1.77
CA GLY A 247 -15.20 24.33 -2.21
C GLY A 247 -15.80 23.04 -2.76
N LEU A 248 -15.19 21.88 -2.47
CA LEU A 248 -15.61 20.59 -3.04
C LEU A 248 -16.79 19.95 -2.28
N GLY A 249 -17.03 20.31 -1.01
CA GLY A 249 -18.21 19.88 -0.26
C GLY A 249 -18.63 18.42 -0.48
N ILE A 250 -19.83 18.20 -1.03
CA ILE A 250 -20.38 16.87 -1.31
C ILE A 250 -19.54 16.10 -2.35
N ALA A 251 -18.96 16.77 -3.34
CA ALA A 251 -18.09 16.11 -4.33
C ALA A 251 -16.82 15.56 -3.66
N GLY A 252 -16.20 16.33 -2.76
CA GLY A 252 -15.09 15.87 -1.93
C GLY A 252 -15.47 14.67 -1.06
N LEU A 253 -16.65 14.69 -0.44
CA LEU A 253 -17.17 13.58 0.34
C LEU A 253 -17.31 12.29 -0.49
N LEU A 254 -17.84 12.38 -1.70
CA LEU A 254 -17.95 11.23 -2.60
C LEU A 254 -16.58 10.67 -2.98
N ILE A 255 -15.60 11.54 -3.27
CA ILE A 255 -14.22 11.11 -3.52
C ILE A 255 -13.70 10.29 -2.34
N ILE A 256 -13.79 10.86 -1.15
CA ILE A 256 -13.30 10.26 0.11
C ILE A 256 -13.92 8.87 0.30
N VAL A 257 -15.23 8.78 0.30
CA VAL A 257 -15.94 7.53 0.59
C VAL A 257 -15.63 6.47 -0.48
N PHE A 258 -15.74 6.81 -1.77
CA PHE A 258 -15.49 5.83 -2.83
C PHE A 258 -14.03 5.40 -2.93
N SER A 259 -13.07 6.32 -2.79
CA SER A 259 -11.66 5.96 -2.80
C SER A 259 -11.30 5.07 -1.62
N THR A 260 -11.78 5.41 -0.41
CA THR A 260 -11.57 4.61 0.78
C THR A 260 -12.14 3.20 0.60
N VAL A 261 -13.39 3.06 0.14
CA VAL A 261 -14.03 1.75 -0.07
C VAL A 261 -13.25 0.91 -1.08
N THR A 262 -12.85 1.48 -2.22
CA THR A 262 -12.17 0.72 -3.27
C THR A 262 -10.76 0.31 -2.89
N THR A 263 -10.02 1.15 -2.19
CA THR A 263 -8.66 0.83 -1.74
C THR A 263 -8.67 -0.17 -0.58
N THR A 264 -9.49 0.09 0.45
CA THR A 264 -9.58 -0.78 1.62
C THR A 264 -10.15 -2.17 1.29
N PHE A 265 -11.00 -2.26 0.25
CA PHE A 265 -11.41 -3.56 -0.29
C PHE A 265 -10.22 -4.41 -0.71
N LEU A 266 -9.18 -3.82 -1.32
CA LEU A 266 -7.97 -4.56 -1.73
C LEU A 266 -7.21 -5.11 -0.51
N ASP A 267 -7.13 -4.33 0.56
CA ASP A 267 -6.50 -4.76 1.82
C ASP A 267 -7.25 -5.94 2.45
N ALA A 268 -8.56 -5.81 2.62
CA ALA A 268 -9.40 -6.85 3.19
C ALA A 268 -9.39 -8.13 2.33
N TYR A 269 -9.43 -8.00 1.00
CA TYR A 269 -9.34 -9.12 0.07
C TYR A 269 -8.00 -9.86 0.19
N SER A 270 -6.87 -9.14 0.22
CA SER A 270 -5.54 -9.73 0.38
C SER A 270 -5.33 -10.32 1.78
N ALA A 271 -5.94 -9.75 2.83
CA ALA A 271 -5.96 -10.37 4.15
C ALA A 271 -6.64 -11.75 4.11
N GLY A 272 -7.75 -11.84 3.38
CA GLY A 272 -8.43 -13.12 3.12
C GLY A 272 -7.51 -14.14 2.43
N ILE A 273 -6.84 -13.76 1.35
CA ILE A 273 -5.90 -14.64 0.63
C ILE A 273 -4.73 -15.06 1.53
N SER A 274 -4.14 -14.12 2.26
CA SER A 274 -3.01 -14.40 3.16
C SER A 274 -3.40 -15.36 4.28
N SER A 275 -4.64 -15.29 4.79
CA SER A 275 -5.16 -16.17 5.82
C SER A 275 -5.24 -17.65 5.38
N GLU A 276 -5.48 -17.90 4.10
CA GLU A 276 -5.50 -19.26 3.53
C GLU A 276 -4.10 -19.92 3.58
N THR A 277 -3.04 -19.10 3.58
CA THR A 277 -1.67 -19.59 3.80
C THR A 277 -1.43 -20.01 5.26
N VAL A 278 -2.08 -19.32 6.22
CA VAL A 278 -2.01 -19.67 7.66
C VAL A 278 -2.81 -20.94 7.94
N VAL A 279 -4.07 -20.96 7.48
CA VAL A 279 -4.97 -22.10 7.66
C VAL A 279 -5.71 -22.37 6.35
N SER A 280 -5.29 -23.38 5.63
CA SER A 280 -5.80 -23.72 4.29
C SER A 280 -7.30 -24.05 4.21
N LYS A 281 -7.96 -24.27 5.34
CA LYS A 281 -9.41 -24.54 5.43
C LYS A 281 -10.24 -23.25 5.56
N TRP A 282 -9.62 -22.12 5.81
CA TRP A 282 -10.34 -20.86 5.95
C TRP A 282 -10.80 -20.37 4.57
N ASN A 283 -11.98 -19.77 4.56
CA ASN A 283 -12.51 -19.13 3.36
C ASN A 283 -12.08 -17.66 3.36
N GLY A 284 -11.23 -17.28 2.42
CA GLY A 284 -10.67 -15.92 2.34
C GLY A 284 -11.75 -14.83 2.30
N LYS A 285 -12.90 -15.09 1.64
CA LYS A 285 -14.02 -14.13 1.62
C LYS A 285 -14.60 -13.89 3.01
N HIS A 286 -14.78 -14.92 3.81
CA HIS A 286 -15.27 -14.77 5.19
C HIS A 286 -14.25 -14.06 6.06
N VAL A 287 -12.95 -14.36 5.90
CA VAL A 287 -11.88 -13.66 6.64
C VAL A 287 -11.83 -12.19 6.23
N ALA A 288 -11.97 -11.85 4.95
CA ALA A 288 -12.03 -10.46 4.49
C ALA A 288 -13.17 -9.67 5.17
N ILE A 289 -14.35 -10.29 5.33
CA ILE A 289 -15.48 -9.69 6.05
C ILE A 289 -15.13 -9.49 7.53
N VAL A 290 -14.55 -10.51 8.18
CA VAL A 290 -14.13 -10.43 9.60
C VAL A 290 -13.08 -9.33 9.80
N VAL A 291 -12.08 -9.25 8.92
CA VAL A 291 -11.06 -8.18 8.94
C VAL A 291 -11.71 -6.80 8.81
N THR A 292 -12.69 -6.65 7.91
CA THR A 292 -13.42 -5.38 7.76
C THR A 292 -14.22 -5.03 9.01
N VAL A 293 -14.89 -6.01 9.64
CA VAL A 293 -15.62 -5.77 10.90
C VAL A 293 -14.65 -5.36 12.02
N ILE A 294 -13.53 -6.07 12.18
CA ILE A 294 -12.51 -5.73 13.18
C ILE A 294 -11.94 -4.34 12.91
N GLY A 295 -11.58 -4.03 11.67
CA GLY A 295 -11.07 -2.73 11.26
C GLY A 295 -12.08 -1.59 11.53
N THR A 296 -13.37 -1.83 11.25
CA THR A 296 -14.44 -0.87 11.54
C THR A 296 -14.58 -0.61 13.03
N ILE A 297 -14.58 -1.65 13.86
CA ILE A 297 -14.64 -1.51 15.32
C ILE A 297 -13.40 -0.76 15.83
N ALA A 298 -12.20 -1.12 15.36
CA ALA A 298 -10.96 -0.46 15.73
C ALA A 298 -10.99 1.03 15.36
N ALA A 299 -11.47 1.38 14.15
CA ALA A 299 -11.62 2.77 13.70
C ALA A 299 -12.60 3.59 14.55
N ILE A 300 -13.64 2.95 15.12
CA ILE A 300 -14.58 3.62 16.00
C ILE A 300 -13.95 3.89 17.38
N VAL A 301 -13.27 2.89 17.94
CA VAL A 301 -12.85 2.87 19.35
C VAL A 301 -11.49 3.51 19.57
N TYR A 302 -10.58 3.44 18.57
CA TYR A 302 -9.19 3.87 18.70
C TYR A 302 -8.82 4.94 17.67
N PRO A 303 -8.09 6.02 18.05
CA PRO A 303 -7.57 7.00 17.09
C PRO A 303 -6.41 6.39 16.31
N MET A 304 -6.51 6.42 14.97
CA MET A 304 -5.52 5.85 14.05
C MET A 304 -4.63 6.94 13.42
N ASP A 305 -4.23 7.93 14.21
CA ASP A 305 -3.57 9.15 13.71
C ASP A 305 -2.08 8.94 13.34
N ASN A 306 -1.47 7.82 13.73
CA ASN A 306 -0.03 7.62 13.55
C ASN A 306 0.30 6.70 12.35
N ILE A 307 -0.04 7.15 11.14
CA ILE A 307 0.27 6.43 9.91
C ILE A 307 1.77 6.30 9.67
N THR A 308 2.57 7.28 10.09
CA THR A 308 4.03 7.29 9.86
C THR A 308 4.71 6.14 10.59
N ASP A 309 4.45 5.96 11.89
CA ASP A 309 5.03 4.85 12.67
C ASP A 309 4.56 3.50 12.14
N PHE A 310 3.31 3.43 11.67
CA PHE A 310 2.78 2.23 11.05
C PHE A 310 3.51 1.89 9.74
N LEU A 311 3.78 2.87 8.88
CA LEU A 311 4.56 2.70 7.66
C LEU A 311 5.99 2.24 7.95
N TYR A 312 6.66 2.80 8.95
CA TYR A 312 8.00 2.36 9.36
C TYR A 312 8.00 0.96 9.96
N LEU A 313 6.95 0.57 10.69
CA LEU A 313 6.80 -0.80 11.17
C LEU A 313 6.68 -1.77 9.99
N ILE A 314 5.82 -1.48 9.01
CA ILE A 314 5.66 -2.26 7.78
C ILE A 314 6.98 -2.37 7.04
N GLY A 315 7.68 -1.25 6.85
CA GLY A 315 9.00 -1.22 6.22
C GLY A 315 9.99 -2.17 6.89
N SER A 316 10.10 -2.09 8.22
CA SER A 316 11.04 -2.93 8.97
C SER A 316 10.74 -4.43 8.87
N VAL A 317 9.48 -4.82 8.68
CA VAL A 317 9.06 -6.24 8.56
C VAL A 317 9.21 -6.73 7.13
N PHE A 318 8.69 -5.98 6.16
CA PHE A 318 8.50 -6.49 4.80
C PHE A 318 9.62 -6.12 3.84
N ALA A 319 10.39 -5.06 4.07
CA ALA A 319 11.53 -4.74 3.22
C ALA A 319 12.59 -5.87 3.23
N PRO A 320 13.09 -6.35 4.39
CA PRO A 320 14.04 -7.46 4.40
C PRO A 320 13.41 -8.78 3.93
N MET A 321 12.12 -9.02 4.18
CA MET A 321 11.43 -10.22 3.67
C MET A 321 11.45 -10.25 2.14
N ILE A 322 11.06 -9.15 1.49
CA ILE A 322 11.04 -9.04 0.02
C ILE A 322 12.44 -9.04 -0.56
N ALA A 323 13.41 -8.41 0.11
CA ALA A 323 14.82 -8.45 -0.30
C ALA A 323 15.34 -9.89 -0.40
N ILE A 324 15.01 -10.74 0.59
CA ILE A 324 15.36 -12.17 0.58
C ILE A 324 14.65 -12.89 -0.59
N GLN A 325 13.37 -12.63 -0.84
CA GLN A 325 12.65 -13.21 -1.96
C GLN A 325 13.26 -12.80 -3.32
N ILE A 326 13.63 -11.53 -3.47
CA ILE A 326 14.31 -11.02 -4.68
C ILE A 326 15.66 -11.73 -4.87
N ALA A 327 16.46 -11.85 -3.81
CA ALA A 327 17.75 -12.53 -3.85
C ALA A 327 17.58 -14.01 -4.25
N ASP A 328 16.69 -14.74 -3.60
CA ASP A 328 16.46 -16.16 -3.88
C ASP A 328 15.92 -16.38 -5.30
N PHE A 329 14.94 -15.59 -5.74
CA PHE A 329 14.27 -15.83 -7.01
C PHE A 329 15.08 -15.39 -8.22
N PHE A 330 15.63 -14.18 -8.20
CA PHE A 330 16.29 -13.60 -9.37
C PHE A 330 17.79 -13.90 -9.42
N LEU A 331 18.47 -13.92 -8.26
CA LEU A 331 19.93 -13.98 -8.20
C LEU A 331 20.42 -15.40 -7.90
N LEU A 332 19.91 -16.03 -6.83
CA LEU A 332 20.31 -17.38 -6.43
C LEU A 332 19.54 -18.49 -7.16
N LYS A 333 18.35 -18.17 -7.70
CA LYS A 333 17.44 -19.11 -8.40
C LYS A 333 17.11 -20.35 -7.55
N ARG A 334 16.78 -20.13 -6.29
CA ARG A 334 16.50 -21.19 -5.30
C ARG A 334 15.03 -21.21 -4.93
N ASP A 335 14.49 -22.42 -4.76
CA ASP A 335 13.15 -22.67 -4.22
C ASP A 335 13.27 -23.60 -3.01
N LYS A 336 12.94 -23.08 -1.83
CA LYS A 336 13.01 -23.76 -0.54
C LYS A 336 11.62 -24.20 -0.06
N SER A 337 10.62 -24.18 -0.93
CA SER A 337 9.24 -24.52 -0.59
C SER A 337 9.06 -25.98 -0.17
N SER A 338 10.00 -26.86 -0.45
CA SER A 338 10.03 -28.27 0.04
C SER A 338 10.43 -28.38 1.52
N LEU A 339 11.09 -27.36 2.08
CA LEU A 339 11.52 -27.37 3.46
C LEU A 339 10.36 -26.98 4.41
N ALA A 340 10.40 -27.51 5.64
CA ALA A 340 9.48 -27.04 6.69
C ALA A 340 9.79 -25.59 7.08
N VAL A 341 11.07 -25.30 7.33
CA VAL A 341 11.58 -23.97 7.71
C VAL A 341 12.97 -23.80 7.13
N HIS A 342 13.28 -22.64 6.55
CA HIS A 342 14.64 -22.27 6.17
C HIS A 342 15.23 -21.28 7.19
N ILE A 343 15.91 -21.83 8.20
CA ILE A 343 16.46 -21.06 9.32
C ILE A 343 17.43 -19.95 8.87
N PRO A 344 18.37 -20.17 7.92
CA PRO A 344 19.28 -19.11 7.49
C PRO A 344 18.55 -17.84 7.03
N ASN A 345 17.51 -17.98 6.21
CA ASN A 345 16.74 -16.82 5.74
C ASN A 345 15.94 -16.14 6.85
N LEU A 346 15.46 -16.88 7.85
CA LEU A 346 14.82 -16.26 9.02
C LEU A 346 15.83 -15.44 9.84
N VAL A 347 17.06 -15.96 10.01
CA VAL A 347 18.13 -15.20 10.68
C VAL A 347 18.49 -13.95 9.89
N ILE A 348 18.64 -14.06 8.57
CA ILE A 348 18.90 -12.91 7.70
C ILE A 348 17.78 -11.88 7.80
N TRP A 349 16.52 -12.33 7.83
CA TRP A 349 15.37 -11.44 8.02
C TRP A 349 15.42 -10.70 9.37
N VAL A 350 15.76 -11.40 10.47
CA VAL A 350 15.93 -10.74 11.78
C VAL A 350 17.05 -9.71 11.74
N ILE A 351 18.17 -10.02 11.07
CA ILE A 351 19.27 -9.07 10.89
C ILE A 351 18.78 -7.85 10.10
N GLY A 352 18.08 -8.06 8.97
CA GLY A 352 17.52 -6.97 8.18
C GLY A 352 16.53 -6.12 9.00
N PHE A 353 15.61 -6.74 9.73
CA PHE A 353 14.72 -6.01 10.64
C PHE A 353 15.49 -5.11 11.61
N VAL A 354 16.55 -5.63 12.26
CA VAL A 354 17.39 -4.85 13.17
C VAL A 354 18.14 -3.73 12.43
N VAL A 355 18.69 -4.02 11.25
CA VAL A 355 19.38 -3.04 10.41
C VAL A 355 18.42 -1.90 10.04
N TYR A 356 17.21 -2.20 9.59
CA TYR A 356 16.20 -1.18 9.28
C TYR A 356 15.93 -0.27 10.49
N ARG A 357 15.74 -0.86 11.68
CA ARG A 357 15.49 -0.11 12.92
C ARG A 357 16.70 0.75 13.35
N ILE A 358 17.91 0.33 13.06
CA ILE A 358 19.12 1.14 13.28
C ILE A 358 19.18 2.29 12.28
N LEU A 359 18.91 2.02 10.99
CA LEU A 359 18.93 3.03 9.94
C LEU A 359 17.90 4.15 10.18
N MET A 360 16.77 3.85 10.83
CA MET A 360 15.79 4.89 11.22
C MET A 360 16.37 5.99 12.12
N ASN A 361 17.49 5.75 12.79
CA ASN A 361 18.17 6.76 13.63
C ASN A 361 19.27 7.51 12.86
N ILE A 362 19.41 7.26 11.56
CA ILE A 362 20.44 7.85 10.70
C ILE A 362 19.73 8.56 9.55
N ASP A 363 20.05 9.83 9.32
CA ASP A 363 19.49 10.54 8.18
C ASP A 363 20.10 10.03 6.86
N MET A 364 19.40 9.10 6.23
CA MET A 364 19.81 8.46 4.98
C MET A 364 19.17 9.19 3.78
N PRO A 365 19.95 9.74 2.84
CA PRO A 365 19.41 10.56 1.75
C PRO A 365 18.38 9.87 0.84
N LEU A 366 18.45 8.54 0.74
CA LEU A 366 17.52 7.71 -0.07
C LEU A 366 16.52 6.92 0.78
N GLY A 367 16.30 7.38 2.02
CA GLY A 367 15.47 6.66 2.99
C GLY A 367 16.14 5.41 3.55
N ASN A 368 15.43 4.68 4.39
CA ASN A 368 15.95 3.52 5.13
C ASN A 368 15.75 2.20 4.38
N THR A 369 14.67 2.11 3.62
CA THR A 369 14.24 0.89 2.92
C THR A 369 15.26 0.42 1.90
N LEU A 370 15.74 1.31 1.02
CA LEU A 370 16.68 0.91 -0.04
C LEU A 370 18.02 0.40 0.50
N PRO A 371 18.71 1.10 1.44
CA PRO A 371 19.92 0.60 2.06
C PRO A 371 19.72 -0.73 2.79
N ASP A 372 18.63 -0.88 3.53
CA ASP A 372 18.28 -2.13 4.22
C ASP A 372 18.16 -3.31 3.25
N MET A 373 17.38 -3.13 2.17
CA MET A 373 17.20 -4.16 1.17
C MET A 373 18.51 -4.55 0.47
N VAL A 374 19.35 -3.58 0.15
CA VAL A 374 20.68 -3.83 -0.44
C VAL A 374 21.55 -4.65 0.52
N ILE A 375 21.63 -4.25 1.78
CA ILE A 375 22.39 -4.98 2.81
C ILE A 375 21.84 -6.40 2.95
N THR A 376 20.53 -6.56 3.05
CA THR A 376 19.88 -7.87 3.20
C THR A 376 20.15 -8.77 1.99
N ILE A 377 20.08 -8.24 0.75
CA ILE A 377 20.42 -8.98 -0.47
C ILE A 377 21.89 -9.42 -0.44
N VAL A 378 22.80 -8.52 -0.08
CA VAL A 378 24.24 -8.85 -0.01
C VAL A 378 24.48 -9.97 1.00
N ILE A 379 23.87 -9.90 2.18
CA ILE A 379 23.98 -10.98 3.18
C ILE A 379 23.43 -12.29 2.60
N CYS A 380 22.27 -12.27 1.93
CA CYS A 380 21.72 -13.46 1.27
C CYS A 380 22.67 -14.07 0.25
N LEU A 381 23.34 -13.24 -0.56
CA LEU A 381 24.29 -13.71 -1.56
C LEU A 381 25.54 -14.32 -0.94
N ILE A 382 26.04 -13.73 0.16
CA ILE A 382 27.20 -14.25 0.90
C ILE A 382 26.83 -15.59 1.55
N VAL A 383 25.80 -15.62 2.36
CA VAL A 383 25.35 -16.83 3.07
C VAL A 383 24.94 -17.91 2.08
N GLY A 384 24.30 -17.53 0.98
CA GLY A 384 23.90 -18.44 -0.07
C GLY A 384 25.07 -19.21 -0.72
N LYS A 385 26.29 -18.72 -0.67
CA LYS A 385 27.46 -19.46 -1.17
C LYS A 385 27.89 -20.61 -0.25
N PHE A 386 27.54 -20.52 1.03
CA PHE A 386 27.97 -21.49 2.05
C PHE A 386 26.85 -22.44 2.47
N VAL A 387 25.61 -22.08 2.22
CA VAL A 387 24.42 -22.89 2.52
C VAL A 387 23.79 -23.32 1.20
N SER A 388 24.20 -24.45 0.71
CA SER A 388 23.65 -25.07 -0.51
C SER A 388 22.46 -25.98 -0.19
#